data_6f8e76912d92f1208894df72f84d873b
#
_entry.id   6f8e76912d92f1208894df72f84d873b
#
_cell.length_a   1.000
_cell.length_b   1.000
_cell.length_c   1.000
_cell.angle_alpha   90.00
_cell.angle_beta   90.00
_cell.angle_gamma   90.00
#
_symmetry.space_group_name_H-M   'P 1'
#
loop_
_entity.id
_entity.type
_entity.pdbx_description
1 polymer ?
#
loop_
_entity_poly.entity_id
_entity_poly.type
_entity_poly.pdbx_seq_one_letter_code
_entity_poly.pdbx_strand_id
1 'polypeptide(L)'
;SASDPVRLDAVKFAVDCANACGLQTARGTSPHDAWVWAEDGGSGGRAPCIVNGDIWTNDDAVEWRRYTGARGAMSARGLLVNPALFAGEPRTPPEAITRFVDHAMSWGLPTSFLQYVGSTNHSRHLAYMLEDRMPSRAESIYFNSLASPASILDWLSDAGYV
;
A
#
# COMPACT_ATOMS: atom_id res chain seq x y z
N SER A 1 16.09 8.82 8.06
CA SER A 1 14.97 8.79 8.99
C SER A 1 13.68 8.59 8.24
N ALA A 2 12.69 7.89 8.83
CA ALA A 2 11.38 7.69 8.19
C ALA A 2 10.58 9.01 8.02
N SER A 3 11.09 10.11 8.57
CA SER A 3 10.51 11.45 8.48
C SER A 3 11.09 12.31 7.36
N ASP A 4 12.18 11.88 6.73
CA ASP A 4 12.77 12.67 5.65
C ASP A 4 12.00 12.44 4.35
N PRO A 5 11.60 13.51 3.64
CA PRO A 5 10.89 13.37 2.38
C PRO A 5 11.76 12.70 1.32
N VAL A 6 11.14 11.96 0.44
CA VAL A 6 11.85 11.33 -0.68
C VAL A 6 12.42 12.40 -1.62
N ARG A 7 13.69 12.26 -1.94
CA ARG A 7 14.37 13.16 -2.88
C ARG A 7 14.12 12.70 -4.30
N LEU A 8 13.09 13.27 -4.93
CA LEU A 8 12.67 12.90 -6.30
C LEU A 8 13.77 13.02 -7.34
N ASP A 9 14.66 14.01 -7.21
CA ASP A 9 15.80 14.18 -8.13
C ASP A 9 16.75 12.97 -8.08
N ALA A 10 17.02 12.45 -6.89
CA ALA A 10 17.85 11.28 -6.71
C ALA A 10 17.17 10.01 -7.28
N VAL A 11 15.86 9.90 -7.11
CA VAL A 11 15.07 8.81 -7.69
C VAL A 11 15.08 8.90 -9.22
N LYS A 12 14.88 10.11 -9.78
CA LYS A 12 14.96 10.33 -11.23
C LYS A 12 16.33 9.95 -11.76
N PHE A 13 17.40 10.40 -11.12
CA PHE A 13 18.77 10.03 -11.50
C PHE A 13 18.98 8.51 -11.51
N ALA A 14 18.49 7.81 -10.50
CA ALA A 14 18.59 6.34 -10.43
C ALA A 14 17.81 5.66 -11.57
N VAL A 15 16.62 6.15 -11.90
CA VAL A 15 15.82 5.66 -13.04
C VAL A 15 16.54 5.93 -14.36
N ASP A 16 17.10 7.12 -14.55
CA ASP A 16 17.86 7.48 -15.76
C ASP A 16 19.10 6.59 -15.90
N CYS A 17 19.84 6.34 -14.82
CA CYS A 17 20.97 5.40 -14.80
C CYS A 17 20.53 3.98 -15.18
N ALA A 18 19.44 3.47 -14.58
CA ALA A 18 18.93 2.13 -14.87
C ALA A 18 18.50 1.99 -16.35
N ASN A 19 17.88 3.03 -16.89
CA ASN A 19 17.50 3.09 -18.30
C ASN A 19 18.71 3.16 -19.23
N ALA A 20 19.78 3.88 -18.83
CA ALA A 20 21.01 4.02 -19.62
C ALA A 20 21.87 2.76 -19.58
N CYS A 21 21.93 2.04 -18.46
CA CYS A 21 22.75 0.84 -18.29
C CYS A 21 22.27 -0.35 -19.14
N GLY A 22 21.09 -0.26 -19.77
CA GLY A 22 20.62 -1.31 -20.67
C GLY A 22 20.56 -2.68 -20.00
N LEU A 23 20.14 -2.77 -18.74
CA LEU A 23 19.94 -4.03 -18.05
C LEU A 23 18.98 -4.89 -18.90
N GLN A 24 19.56 -5.69 -19.78
CA GLN A 24 18.82 -6.72 -20.49
C GLN A 24 18.43 -7.74 -19.42
N THR A 25 17.13 -7.84 -19.18
CA THR A 25 16.63 -9.05 -18.53
C THR A 25 17.06 -10.22 -19.39
N ALA A 26 17.91 -11.08 -18.84
CA ALA A 26 18.25 -12.31 -19.50
C ALA A 26 16.93 -12.97 -19.91
N ARG A 27 16.75 -13.29 -21.18
CA ARG A 27 15.61 -14.07 -21.62
C ARG A 27 15.72 -15.42 -20.92
N GLY A 28 14.94 -15.59 -19.85
CA GLY A 28 14.82 -16.86 -19.20
C GLY A 28 14.26 -17.87 -20.19
N THR A 29 14.79 -19.05 -20.20
CA THR A 29 14.34 -20.18 -21.05
C THR A 29 13.17 -20.94 -20.40
N SER A 30 12.64 -20.42 -19.29
CA SER A 30 11.54 -21.05 -18.54
C SER A 30 10.17 -20.56 -19.04
N PRO A 31 9.16 -21.43 -19.18
CA PRO A 31 7.79 -21.03 -19.47
C PRO A 31 7.20 -20.03 -18.45
N HIS A 32 7.73 -20.01 -17.22
CA HIS A 32 7.36 -19.03 -16.20
C HIS A 32 7.90 -17.64 -16.44
N ASP A 33 8.92 -17.49 -17.29
CA ASP A 33 9.49 -16.20 -17.66
C ASP A 33 8.73 -15.54 -18.82
N ALA A 34 7.78 -16.24 -19.43
CA ALA A 34 7.06 -15.80 -20.63
C ALA A 34 6.10 -14.62 -20.40
N TRP A 35 5.72 -14.33 -19.16
CA TRP A 35 4.91 -13.15 -18.83
C TRP A 35 5.74 -11.94 -18.38
N VAL A 36 7.06 -12.09 -18.42
CA VAL A 36 7.99 -11.00 -18.18
C VAL A 36 8.11 -10.15 -19.45
N TRP A 37 7.25 -9.13 -19.57
CA TRP A 37 7.49 -7.91 -20.37
C TRP A 37 7.67 -8.05 -21.89
N ALA A 38 7.09 -9.07 -22.52
CA ALA A 38 7.25 -9.31 -23.96
C ALA A 38 6.38 -8.44 -24.86
N GLU A 39 5.50 -7.58 -24.34
CA GLU A 39 4.41 -7.04 -25.16
C GLU A 39 4.58 -5.60 -25.66
N ASP A 40 5.64 -4.91 -25.33
CA ASP A 40 5.86 -3.56 -25.86
C ASP A 40 6.69 -3.53 -27.16
N GLY A 41 6.50 -4.46 -28.05
CA GLY A 41 6.86 -4.38 -29.50
C GLY A 41 8.14 -3.64 -29.91
N GLY A 42 9.05 -3.33 -29.02
CA GLY A 42 10.17 -2.44 -29.29
C GLY A 42 11.41 -2.74 -28.48
N SER A 43 12.43 -3.19 -29.16
CA SER A 43 13.86 -3.00 -28.88
C SER A 43 14.34 -3.23 -27.42
N GLY A 44 14.83 -4.43 -27.16
CA GLY A 44 15.76 -4.72 -26.06
C GLY A 44 15.12 -4.52 -24.67
N GLY A 45 14.63 -5.62 -24.09
CA GLY A 45 13.93 -5.64 -22.81
C GLY A 45 14.71 -4.95 -21.67
N ARG A 46 14.43 -3.68 -21.43
CA ARG A 46 14.92 -2.97 -20.25
C ARG A 46 14.05 -3.36 -19.07
N ALA A 47 14.66 -3.66 -17.93
CA ALA A 47 13.94 -3.89 -16.70
C ALA A 47 13.14 -2.62 -16.32
N PRO A 48 11.80 -2.73 -16.08
CA PRO A 48 11.02 -1.56 -15.71
C PRO A 48 11.38 -1.09 -14.31
N CYS A 49 11.60 0.20 -14.16
CA CYS A 49 11.76 0.81 -12.85
C CYS A 49 10.40 1.12 -12.22
N ILE A 50 10.29 0.86 -10.92
CA ILE A 50 9.15 1.23 -10.09
C ILE A 50 9.62 2.21 -9.04
N VAL A 51 8.97 3.38 -8.95
CA VAL A 51 9.26 4.34 -7.87
C VAL A 51 8.53 3.93 -6.60
N ASN A 52 9.19 4.11 -5.46
CA ASN A 52 8.63 3.86 -4.14
C ASN A 52 9.02 4.99 -3.18
N GLY A 53 8.08 5.37 -2.32
CA GLY A 53 8.24 6.33 -1.24
C GLY A 53 7.24 7.48 -1.32
N ASP A 54 6.74 7.93 -0.20
CA ASP A 54 5.84 9.09 0.00
C ASP A 54 4.70 9.26 -1.03
N ILE A 55 4.18 8.14 -1.53
CA ILE A 55 2.99 8.10 -2.39
C ILE A 55 1.79 7.88 -1.49
N TRP A 56 0.99 8.93 -1.32
CA TRP A 56 -0.18 8.96 -0.44
C TRP A 56 -1.49 9.05 -1.20
N THR A 57 -1.44 9.46 -2.48
CA THR A 57 -2.59 9.60 -3.36
C THR A 57 -2.30 8.97 -4.72
N ASN A 58 -3.35 8.74 -5.51
CA ASN A 58 -3.19 8.33 -6.89
C ASN A 58 -2.50 9.41 -7.74
N ASP A 59 -2.76 10.67 -7.44
CA ASP A 59 -2.16 11.80 -8.15
C ASP A 59 -0.64 11.86 -7.90
N ASP A 60 -0.18 11.59 -6.66
CA ASP A 60 1.25 11.45 -6.37
C ASP A 60 1.87 10.34 -7.24
N ALA A 61 1.20 9.20 -7.36
CA ALA A 61 1.69 8.08 -8.16
C ALA A 61 1.82 8.45 -9.64
N VAL A 62 0.86 9.18 -10.19
CA VAL A 62 0.87 9.67 -11.58
C VAL A 62 1.98 10.70 -11.77
N GLU A 63 2.09 11.69 -10.88
CA GLU A 63 3.09 12.74 -10.95
C GLU A 63 4.51 12.19 -10.84
N TRP A 64 4.77 11.28 -9.89
CA TRP A 64 6.09 10.69 -9.70
C TRP A 64 6.53 9.84 -10.88
N ARG A 65 5.61 9.06 -11.45
CA ARG A 65 5.89 8.32 -12.68
C ARG A 65 6.26 9.27 -13.82
N ARG A 66 5.49 10.34 -14.00
CA ARG A 66 5.73 11.34 -15.03
C ARG A 66 7.08 12.04 -14.84
N TYR A 67 7.41 12.46 -13.61
CA TYR A 67 8.63 13.18 -13.31
C TYR A 67 9.88 12.30 -13.44
N THR A 68 9.82 11.07 -12.93
CA THR A 68 10.98 10.16 -12.88
C THR A 68 11.16 9.35 -14.17
N GLY A 69 10.13 9.22 -15.00
CA GLY A 69 10.13 8.32 -16.16
C GLY A 69 10.00 6.84 -15.78
N ALA A 70 9.63 6.52 -14.53
CA ALA A 70 9.42 5.15 -14.09
C ALA A 70 8.14 4.55 -14.70
N ARG A 71 8.15 3.23 -14.90
CA ARG A 71 7.02 2.50 -15.49
C ARG A 71 5.90 2.28 -14.48
N GLY A 72 6.20 2.22 -13.21
CA GLY A 72 5.23 1.98 -12.14
C GLY A 72 5.51 2.81 -10.89
N ALA A 73 4.53 2.79 -9.98
CA ALA A 73 4.63 3.38 -8.66
C ALA A 73 4.19 2.36 -7.61
N MET A 74 4.86 2.38 -6.46
CA MET A 74 4.56 1.54 -5.31
C MET A 74 4.34 2.42 -4.09
N SER A 75 3.24 2.20 -3.39
CA SER A 75 2.94 2.83 -2.12
C SER A 75 2.94 1.77 -1.02
N ALA A 76 3.57 2.05 0.11
CA ALA A 76 3.52 1.20 1.30
C ALA A 76 2.57 1.79 2.34
N ARG A 77 2.99 2.87 3.01
CA ARG A 77 2.19 3.52 4.06
C ARG A 77 0.85 4.03 3.54
N GLY A 78 0.84 4.62 2.34
CA GLY A 78 -0.41 5.10 1.72
C GLY A 78 -1.43 3.98 1.54
N LEU A 79 -1.02 2.77 1.10
CA LEU A 79 -1.93 1.62 0.97
C LEU A 79 -2.37 1.02 2.31
N LEU A 80 -1.56 1.16 3.38
CA LEU A 80 -2.00 0.76 4.72
C LEU A 80 -3.13 1.67 5.22
N VAL A 81 -3.02 2.97 4.97
CA VAL A 81 -4.04 3.96 5.35
C VAL A 81 -5.24 3.90 4.41
N ASN A 82 -5.01 3.73 3.11
CA ASN A 82 -6.07 3.70 2.10
C ASN A 82 -5.83 2.59 1.06
N PRO A 83 -6.41 1.39 1.24
CA PRO A 83 -6.27 0.31 0.27
C PRO A 83 -6.89 0.61 -1.11
N ALA A 84 -7.74 1.64 -1.21
CA ALA A 84 -8.33 2.10 -2.46
C ALA A 84 -7.57 3.29 -3.10
N LEU A 85 -6.33 3.56 -2.66
CA LEU A 85 -5.50 4.67 -3.11
C LEU A 85 -5.37 4.71 -4.65
N PHE A 86 -5.02 3.60 -5.27
CA PHE A 86 -4.85 3.53 -6.74
C PHE A 86 -6.18 3.50 -7.52
N ALA A 87 -7.31 3.35 -6.83
CA ALA A 87 -8.62 3.58 -7.42
C ALA A 87 -9.02 5.07 -7.45
N GLY A 88 -8.19 5.93 -6.86
CA GLY A 88 -8.42 7.37 -6.81
C GLY A 88 -9.32 7.80 -5.64
N GLU A 89 -9.64 6.88 -4.73
CA GLU A 89 -10.41 7.24 -3.54
C GLU A 89 -9.56 8.10 -2.59
N PRO A 90 -10.08 9.23 -2.09
CA PRO A 90 -9.31 10.13 -1.22
C PRO A 90 -9.03 9.55 0.17
N ARG A 91 -9.79 8.55 0.57
CA ARG A 91 -9.68 7.83 1.86
C ARG A 91 -10.31 6.44 1.76
N THR A 92 -9.99 5.57 2.70
CA THR A 92 -10.56 4.20 2.76
C THR A 92 -12.08 4.21 2.67
N PRO A 93 -12.70 3.60 1.65
CA PRO A 93 -14.15 3.44 1.59
C PRO A 93 -14.67 2.53 2.71
N PRO A 94 -15.88 2.75 3.26
CA PRO A 94 -16.49 1.86 4.25
C PRO A 94 -16.51 0.40 3.79
N GLU A 95 -16.82 0.17 2.54
CA GLU A 95 -16.90 -1.16 1.93
C GLU A 95 -15.55 -1.90 1.95
N ALA A 96 -14.43 -1.17 1.90
CA ALA A 96 -13.11 -1.78 2.02
C ALA A 96 -12.85 -2.29 3.44
N ILE A 97 -13.36 -1.57 4.45
CA ILE A 97 -13.29 -1.98 5.86
C ILE A 97 -14.12 -3.24 6.07
N THR A 98 -15.38 -3.23 5.61
CA THR A 98 -16.28 -4.40 5.69
C THR A 98 -15.65 -5.63 5.04
N ARG A 99 -15.17 -5.51 3.80
CA ARG A 99 -14.50 -6.62 3.09
C ARG A 99 -13.26 -7.12 3.79
N PHE A 100 -12.46 -6.23 4.36
CA PHE A 100 -11.27 -6.63 5.13
C PHE A 100 -11.66 -7.46 6.35
N VAL A 101 -12.70 -7.05 7.08
CA VAL A 101 -13.21 -7.78 8.25
C VAL A 101 -13.77 -9.13 7.84
N ASP A 102 -14.59 -9.19 6.77
CA ASP A 102 -15.15 -10.45 6.25
C ASP A 102 -14.05 -11.46 5.88
N HIS A 103 -12.99 -10.98 5.20
CA HIS A 103 -11.86 -11.83 4.88
C HIS A 103 -11.10 -12.29 6.12
N ALA A 104 -10.85 -11.38 7.06
CA ALA A 104 -10.17 -11.70 8.30
C ALA A 104 -10.93 -12.77 9.11
N MET A 105 -12.25 -12.67 9.19
CA MET A 105 -13.10 -13.63 9.89
C MET A 105 -13.17 -14.97 9.15
N SER A 106 -13.29 -14.95 7.82
CA SER A 106 -13.42 -16.16 6.99
C SER A 106 -12.13 -16.99 6.97
N TRP A 107 -10.97 -16.36 7.01
CA TRP A 107 -9.66 -17.03 6.94
C TRP A 107 -9.01 -17.25 8.30
N GLY A 108 -9.66 -16.87 9.39
CA GLY A 108 -9.14 -17.04 10.75
C GLY A 108 -7.84 -16.29 10.99
N LEU A 109 -7.71 -15.09 10.44
CA LEU A 109 -6.52 -14.27 10.63
C LEU A 109 -6.26 -14.00 12.10
N PRO A 110 -4.99 -14.01 12.54
CA PRO A 110 -4.64 -13.68 13.92
C PRO A 110 -5.20 -12.32 14.32
N THR A 111 -5.59 -12.17 15.58
CA THR A 111 -6.06 -10.90 16.14
C THR A 111 -5.11 -9.72 15.87
N SER A 112 -3.82 -10.00 15.69
CA SER A 112 -2.80 -9.03 15.32
C SER A 112 -3.02 -8.35 13.96
N PHE A 113 -3.78 -8.95 13.05
CA PHE A 113 -4.16 -8.30 11.78
C PHE A 113 -5.34 -7.35 11.95
N LEU A 114 -6.26 -7.67 12.84
CA LEU A 114 -7.38 -6.79 13.19
C LEU A 114 -6.91 -5.68 14.12
N GLN A 115 -6.05 -6.03 15.08
CA GLN A 115 -5.59 -5.15 16.13
C GLN A 115 -4.26 -5.60 16.72
N TYR A 116 -3.56 -4.66 17.32
CA TYR A 116 -2.32 -4.87 18.05
C TYR A 116 -2.56 -5.41 19.48
N VAL A 117 -1.88 -6.52 19.81
CA VAL A 117 -1.74 -7.00 21.19
C VAL A 117 -0.24 -7.09 21.50
N GLY A 118 0.30 -6.09 22.20
CA GLY A 118 1.67 -6.10 22.71
C GLY A 118 2.62 -5.00 22.21
N SER A 119 3.69 -4.75 22.90
CA SER A 119 4.51 -3.55 22.98
C SER A 119 5.49 -3.25 21.85
N THR A 120 5.36 -3.76 20.64
CA THR A 120 6.27 -3.48 19.54
C THR A 120 5.54 -3.26 18.23
N ASN A 121 5.71 -2.10 17.65
CA ASN A 121 5.49 -1.55 16.29
C ASN A 121 4.90 -2.40 15.15
N HIS A 122 3.96 -3.33 15.34
CA HIS A 122 3.44 -4.17 14.27
C HIS A 122 1.98 -3.85 13.92
N SER A 123 1.80 -3.57 12.69
CA SER A 123 0.67 -3.55 11.76
C SER A 123 -0.75 -3.60 12.34
N ARG A 124 -1.28 -2.45 12.62
CA ARG A 124 -2.70 -2.22 12.94
C ARG A 124 -3.45 -1.93 11.65
N HIS A 125 -3.70 -2.92 10.79
CA HIS A 125 -4.34 -2.65 9.49
C HIS A 125 -5.65 -1.90 9.63
N LEU A 126 -6.57 -2.35 10.47
CA LEU A 126 -7.83 -1.63 10.71
C LEU A 126 -7.61 -0.23 11.30
N ALA A 127 -6.68 -0.06 12.24
CA ALA A 127 -6.40 1.24 12.81
C ALA A 127 -5.86 2.22 11.76
N TYR A 128 -5.01 1.75 10.84
CA TYR A 128 -4.58 2.57 9.70
C TYR A 128 -5.74 2.91 8.77
N MET A 129 -6.54 1.92 8.38
CA MET A 129 -7.70 2.13 7.49
C MET A 129 -8.76 3.07 8.08
N LEU A 130 -8.84 3.12 9.41
CA LEU A 130 -9.78 3.97 10.15
C LEU A 130 -9.18 5.32 10.56
N GLU A 131 -7.88 5.58 10.35
CA GLU A 131 -7.20 6.76 10.87
C GLU A 131 -7.93 8.07 10.53
N ASP A 132 -8.29 8.25 9.26
CA ASP A 132 -9.01 9.44 8.78
C ASP A 132 -10.53 9.40 9.05
N ARG A 133 -11.02 8.35 9.68
CA ARG A 133 -12.44 8.14 9.97
C ARG A 133 -12.77 8.19 11.46
N MET A 134 -11.77 8.21 12.31
CA MET A 134 -11.97 8.33 13.75
C MET A 134 -12.50 9.71 14.10
N PRO A 135 -13.65 9.81 14.81
CA PRO A 135 -14.27 11.09 15.13
C PRO A 135 -13.44 11.93 16.11
N SER A 136 -12.56 11.28 16.88
CA SER A 136 -11.68 11.95 17.82
C SER A 136 -10.45 11.12 18.17
N ARG A 137 -9.43 11.78 18.74
CA ARG A 137 -8.26 11.09 19.29
C ARG A 137 -8.64 10.15 20.45
N ALA A 138 -9.65 10.52 21.24
CA ALA A 138 -10.13 9.68 22.34
C ALA A 138 -10.71 8.37 21.81
N GLU A 139 -11.48 8.43 20.72
CA GLU A 139 -12.05 7.26 20.06
C GLU A 139 -10.95 6.36 19.46
N SER A 140 -9.94 6.96 18.86
CA SER A 140 -8.77 6.21 18.36
C SER A 140 -8.02 5.50 19.49
N ILE A 141 -7.86 6.13 20.65
CA ILE A 141 -7.24 5.51 21.82
C ILE A 141 -8.12 4.36 22.33
N TYR A 142 -9.43 4.58 22.42
CA TYR A 142 -10.38 3.55 22.85
C TYR A 142 -10.35 2.34 21.91
N PHE A 143 -10.52 2.55 20.60
CA PHE A 143 -10.43 1.48 19.59
C PHE A 143 -9.12 0.70 19.72
N ASN A 144 -8.01 1.41 19.88
CA ASN A 144 -6.70 0.79 20.03
C ASN A 144 -6.50 0.05 21.38
N SER A 145 -7.37 0.23 22.35
CA SER A 145 -7.36 -0.50 23.64
C SER A 145 -8.18 -1.79 23.62
N LEU A 146 -9.04 -1.97 22.62
CA LEU A 146 -9.85 -3.18 22.48
C LEU A 146 -8.95 -4.40 22.30
N ALA A 147 -9.13 -5.46 23.06
CA ALA A 147 -8.19 -6.58 23.14
C ALA A 147 -8.75 -7.90 22.55
N SER A 148 -10.00 -7.92 22.11
CA SER A 148 -10.61 -9.12 21.55
C SER A 148 -11.26 -8.86 20.17
N PRO A 149 -11.31 -9.86 19.28
CA PRO A 149 -12.04 -9.75 18.03
C PRO A 149 -13.50 -9.35 18.23
N ALA A 150 -14.17 -9.88 19.25
CA ALA A 150 -15.56 -9.58 19.57
C ALA A 150 -15.74 -8.08 19.87
N SER A 151 -14.91 -7.50 20.75
CA SER A 151 -15.01 -6.08 21.08
C SER A 151 -14.71 -5.16 19.90
N ILE A 152 -13.86 -5.60 18.97
CA ILE A 152 -13.59 -4.87 17.71
C ILE A 152 -14.82 -4.92 16.81
N LEU A 153 -15.44 -6.09 16.66
CA LEU A 153 -16.64 -6.26 15.84
C LEU A 153 -17.82 -5.48 16.41
N ASP A 154 -18.01 -5.49 17.73
CA ASP A 154 -19.03 -4.69 18.41
C ASP A 154 -18.83 -3.20 18.10
N TRP A 155 -17.60 -2.71 18.24
CA TRP A 155 -17.28 -1.32 17.93
C TRP A 155 -17.53 -0.98 16.45
N LEU A 156 -17.12 -1.87 15.51
CA LEU A 156 -17.35 -1.67 14.08
C LEU A 156 -18.83 -1.67 13.73
N SER A 157 -19.62 -2.51 14.39
CA SER A 157 -21.08 -2.55 14.25
C SER A 157 -21.73 -1.26 14.74
N ASP A 158 -21.33 -0.79 15.92
CA ASP A 158 -21.82 0.48 16.48
C ASP A 158 -21.45 1.68 15.60
N ALA A 159 -20.29 1.61 14.95
CA ALA A 159 -19.82 2.63 14.00
C ALA A 159 -20.40 2.48 12.58
N GLY A 160 -21.17 1.42 12.30
CA GLY A 160 -21.85 1.19 11.03
C GLY A 160 -20.95 0.66 9.90
N TYR A 161 -19.89 -0.07 10.24
CA TYR A 161 -18.99 -0.69 9.25
C TYR A 161 -19.29 -2.16 8.98
N VAL A 162 -19.98 -2.85 9.88
CA VAL A 162 -20.35 -4.27 9.79
C VAL A 162 -21.76 -4.50 10.31
#